data_fc73dea6185f9486a0695b0c8f3e6b19
#
_entry.id   fc73dea6185f9486a0695b0c8f3e6b19
#
_cell.length_a   1.000
_cell.length_b   1.000
_cell.length_c   1.000
_cell.angle_alpha   90.00
_cell.angle_beta   90.00
_cell.angle_gamma   90.00
#
_symmetry.space_group_name_H-M   'P 1'
#
loop_
_entity.id
_entity.type
_entity.pdbx_description
1 polymer ?
#
loop_
_entity_poly.entity_id
_entity_poly.type
_entity_poly.pdbx_seq_one_letter_code
_entity_poly.pdbx_strand_id
1 'polypeptide(L)'
;MPNPNKSCPLTHVSSNLKDNVNHIESSFGNSGDVIIKELLWMQKWPAALFYIDGLVNTQLLHDSVLRSLMRVNEHHVPEGTEPFDYLKDQILIAGNSGSVDEMDALFNQMLSGGIIILLDGYAKGIWIDAVGWEDRNVSEPLSQTVVRGSMEGFTENLRTNTALIRRRIRDPRLWMETRQIGQVTHTNVAVMYVKGIADEGVIQELRERLDRIDIDGILEGGYIEEEIQDETYTLFPTIYNSERPDSVAASLLEGRIAILVDGTPFVLLIPALFVQFFQSAEDYYQRADISTLLRMLRFFSFFIAMLAPAVYIAVTTYHQEMIPTNLLVSLAAQREGVPFPAFVEAMLMEITYEILREAGVRIPKTVGQAVSIVGTLVIGQAAVDAGVVSA
;
A
#
# COMPACT_ATOMS: atom_id res chain seq x y z
N MET A 1 -25.10 -29.53 -3.92
CA MET A 1 -26.35 -28.79 -4.14
C MET A 1 -26.01 -27.39 -4.56
N PRO A 2 -26.53 -26.82 -5.63
CA PRO A 2 -26.20 -25.45 -6.04
C PRO A 2 -26.75 -24.48 -4.99
N ASN A 3 -25.88 -23.53 -4.60
CA ASN A 3 -26.18 -22.48 -3.63
C ASN A 3 -27.27 -21.56 -4.22
N PRO A 4 -28.43 -21.37 -3.56
CA PRO A 4 -29.59 -20.64 -4.11
C PRO A 4 -29.36 -19.10 -4.22
N ASN A 5 -28.18 -18.57 -3.85
CA ASN A 5 -27.87 -17.12 -3.86
C ASN A 5 -26.87 -16.70 -4.95
N LYS A 6 -26.71 -17.45 -6.03
CA LYS A 6 -26.09 -16.90 -7.23
C LYS A 6 -27.12 -16.07 -7.99
N SER A 7 -27.32 -14.81 -7.60
CA SER A 7 -27.95 -13.82 -8.45
C SER A 7 -27.14 -13.74 -9.77
N CYS A 8 -27.84 -13.91 -10.89
CA CYS A 8 -27.27 -13.71 -12.20
C CYS A 8 -26.68 -12.28 -12.26
N PRO A 9 -25.45 -12.06 -12.74
CA PRO A 9 -24.89 -10.71 -12.80
C PRO A 9 -25.82 -9.82 -13.64
N LEU A 10 -26.30 -8.73 -13.03
CA LEU A 10 -27.11 -7.75 -13.74
C LEU A 10 -26.19 -7.03 -14.75
N THR A 11 -26.51 -7.12 -16.03
CA THR A 11 -25.81 -6.36 -17.07
C THR A 11 -26.36 -4.95 -17.24
N HIS A 12 -27.63 -4.76 -16.90
CA HIS A 12 -28.33 -3.47 -16.94
C HIS A 12 -28.90 -3.12 -15.58
N VAL A 13 -29.12 -1.83 -15.36
CA VAL A 13 -29.77 -1.30 -14.16
C VAL A 13 -31.22 -1.85 -14.13
N SER A 14 -31.59 -2.47 -13.03
CA SER A 14 -32.96 -2.97 -12.79
C SER A 14 -33.90 -1.81 -12.43
N SER A 15 -35.17 -1.94 -12.78
CA SER A 15 -36.22 -1.04 -12.27
C SER A 15 -36.48 -1.21 -10.78
N ASN A 16 -36.08 -2.33 -10.18
CA ASN A 16 -36.18 -2.57 -8.75
C ASN A 16 -34.92 -2.08 -8.03
N LEU A 17 -35.07 -1.05 -7.21
CA LEU A 17 -33.95 -0.45 -6.47
C LEU A 17 -33.21 -1.45 -5.58
N LYS A 18 -33.94 -2.34 -4.90
CA LYS A 18 -33.32 -3.32 -3.99
C LYS A 18 -32.40 -4.31 -4.71
N ASP A 19 -32.76 -4.71 -5.95
CA ASP A 19 -31.94 -5.62 -6.74
C ASP A 19 -30.62 -4.95 -7.11
N ASN A 20 -30.67 -3.66 -7.46
CA ASN A 20 -29.48 -2.86 -7.76
C ASN A 20 -28.60 -2.68 -6.51
N VAL A 21 -29.17 -2.33 -5.36
CA VAL A 21 -28.45 -2.20 -4.09
C VAL A 21 -27.70 -3.50 -3.76
N ASN A 22 -28.41 -4.62 -3.74
CA ASN A 22 -27.83 -5.92 -3.44
C ASN A 22 -26.73 -6.31 -4.44
N HIS A 23 -26.93 -5.99 -5.72
CA HIS A 23 -25.94 -6.29 -6.75
C HIS A 23 -24.67 -5.45 -6.58
N ILE A 24 -24.79 -4.15 -6.31
CA ILE A 24 -23.67 -3.26 -6.05
C ILE A 24 -22.91 -3.70 -4.80
N GLU A 25 -23.62 -3.94 -3.68
CA GLU A 25 -23.01 -4.42 -2.45
C GLU A 25 -22.22 -5.72 -2.65
N SER A 26 -22.84 -6.71 -3.31
CA SER A 26 -22.17 -7.99 -3.55
C SER A 26 -20.97 -7.89 -4.50
N SER A 27 -21.04 -7.02 -5.50
CA SER A 27 -19.94 -6.81 -6.46
C SER A 27 -18.72 -6.17 -5.81
N PHE A 28 -18.94 -5.25 -4.89
CA PHE A 28 -17.88 -4.60 -4.10
C PHE A 28 -17.56 -5.35 -2.80
N GLY A 29 -18.19 -6.51 -2.52
CA GLY A 29 -17.91 -7.34 -1.36
C GLY A 29 -18.22 -6.69 -0.02
N ASN A 30 -19.22 -5.83 0.05
CA ASN A 30 -19.55 -5.01 1.23
C ASN A 30 -18.36 -4.17 1.72
N SER A 31 -17.52 -3.68 0.80
CA SER A 31 -16.36 -2.86 1.13
C SER A 31 -16.76 -1.63 1.91
N GLY A 32 -16.06 -1.35 3.02
CA GLY A 32 -16.40 -0.27 3.95
C GLY A 32 -16.22 1.15 3.39
N ASP A 33 -15.53 1.31 2.27
CA ASP A 33 -15.36 2.57 1.54
C ASP A 33 -16.47 2.83 0.50
N VAL A 34 -17.30 1.83 0.20
CA VAL A 34 -18.46 1.99 -0.69
C VAL A 34 -19.65 2.42 0.14
N ILE A 35 -20.05 3.67 -0.03
CA ILE A 35 -21.13 4.26 0.74
C ILE A 35 -22.43 4.16 -0.06
N ILE A 36 -23.43 3.57 0.57
CA ILE A 36 -24.78 3.46 0.05
C ILE A 36 -25.72 4.19 1.01
N LYS A 37 -26.43 5.20 0.52
CA LYS A 37 -27.41 5.97 1.31
C LYS A 37 -28.78 5.84 0.67
N GLU A 38 -29.64 5.06 1.29
CA GLU A 38 -31.05 4.99 0.91
C GLU A 38 -31.80 6.21 1.47
N LEU A 39 -32.65 6.79 0.66
CA LEU A 39 -33.46 7.96 0.99
C LEU A 39 -34.84 7.89 0.32
N LEU A 40 -35.80 8.60 0.86
CA LEU A 40 -37.11 8.76 0.25
C LEU A 40 -37.20 10.17 -0.37
N TRP A 41 -36.98 10.24 -1.69
CA TRP A 41 -37.05 11.51 -2.39
C TRP A 41 -38.50 12.02 -2.51
N MET A 42 -38.71 13.30 -2.19
CA MET A 42 -40.05 13.93 -2.11
C MET A 42 -41.06 13.14 -1.26
N GLN A 43 -40.59 12.40 -0.25
CA GLN A 43 -41.44 11.57 0.63
C GLN A 43 -42.30 10.52 -0.13
N LYS A 44 -41.97 10.24 -1.39
CA LYS A 44 -42.77 9.36 -2.25
C LYS A 44 -41.93 8.32 -2.99
N TRP A 45 -40.76 8.68 -3.52
CA TRP A 45 -39.98 7.79 -4.36
C TRP A 45 -38.75 7.28 -3.61
N PRO A 46 -38.63 5.96 -3.39
CA PRO A 46 -37.40 5.38 -2.87
C PRO A 46 -36.24 5.66 -3.84
N ALA A 47 -35.12 6.12 -3.31
CA ALA A 47 -33.91 6.39 -4.06
C ALA A 47 -32.68 5.92 -3.26
N ALA A 48 -31.61 5.61 -3.94
CA ALA A 48 -30.33 5.31 -3.32
C ALA A 48 -29.21 6.08 -3.99
N LEU A 49 -28.28 6.53 -3.18
CA LEU A 49 -27.10 7.28 -3.58
C LEU A 49 -25.87 6.42 -3.28
N PHE A 50 -24.99 6.25 -4.28
CA PHE A 50 -23.80 5.41 -4.22
C PHE A 50 -22.56 6.24 -4.56
N TYR A 51 -21.51 6.07 -3.77
CA TYR A 51 -20.21 6.66 -4.05
C TYR A 51 -19.11 5.93 -3.28
N ILE A 52 -17.86 6.15 -3.69
CA ILE A 52 -16.69 5.61 -2.99
C ILE A 52 -16.06 6.72 -2.14
N ASP A 53 -15.95 6.47 -0.84
CA ASP A 53 -15.34 7.42 0.09
C ASP A 53 -13.85 7.61 -0.22
N GLY A 54 -13.39 8.86 -0.13
CA GLY A 54 -12.03 9.24 -0.51
C GLY A 54 -11.83 9.55 -2.01
N LEU A 55 -12.71 9.10 -2.92
CA LEU A 55 -12.67 9.49 -4.33
C LEU A 55 -13.56 10.69 -4.65
N VAL A 56 -14.56 10.95 -3.83
CA VAL A 56 -15.58 11.98 -4.04
C VAL A 56 -15.30 13.21 -3.20
N ASN A 57 -15.50 14.39 -3.78
CA ASN A 57 -15.47 15.65 -3.06
C ASN A 57 -16.69 15.76 -2.12
N THR A 58 -16.44 15.66 -0.83
CA THR A 58 -17.47 15.66 0.20
C THR A 58 -18.22 17.00 0.29
N GLN A 59 -17.57 18.13 -0.01
CA GLN A 59 -18.24 19.43 -0.04
C GLN A 59 -19.25 19.51 -1.19
N LEU A 60 -18.85 19.07 -2.39
CA LEU A 60 -19.74 19.02 -3.55
C LEU A 60 -20.90 18.07 -3.29
N LEU A 61 -20.65 16.90 -2.67
CA LEU A 61 -21.69 15.96 -2.28
C LEU A 61 -22.71 16.62 -1.35
N HIS A 62 -22.25 17.31 -0.29
CA HIS A 62 -23.14 17.93 0.70
C HIS A 62 -23.84 19.16 0.15
N ASP A 63 -23.11 20.10 -0.46
CA ASP A 63 -23.63 21.40 -0.83
C ASP A 63 -24.46 21.38 -2.12
N SER A 64 -24.07 20.54 -3.08
CA SER A 64 -24.76 20.49 -4.36
C SER A 64 -25.75 19.33 -4.45
N VAL A 65 -25.34 18.11 -4.15
CA VAL A 65 -26.19 16.93 -4.38
C VAL A 65 -27.21 16.76 -3.27
N LEU A 66 -26.78 16.62 -2.00
CA LEU A 66 -27.70 16.37 -0.89
C LEU A 66 -28.62 17.57 -0.64
N ARG A 67 -28.08 18.80 -0.72
CA ARG A 67 -28.91 20.01 -0.55
C ARG A 67 -29.94 20.15 -1.67
N SER A 68 -29.59 19.83 -2.92
CA SER A 68 -30.54 19.83 -4.04
C SER A 68 -31.62 18.78 -3.84
N LEU A 69 -31.28 17.56 -3.44
CA LEU A 69 -32.25 16.50 -3.13
C LEU A 69 -33.21 16.88 -2.00
N MET A 70 -32.72 17.61 -0.97
CA MET A 70 -33.55 18.06 0.16
C MET A 70 -34.45 19.25 -0.18
N ARG A 71 -33.95 20.24 -0.95
CA ARG A 71 -34.74 21.43 -1.33
C ARG A 71 -35.94 21.11 -2.19
N VAL A 72 -35.81 20.09 -3.06
CA VAL A 72 -36.89 19.65 -3.94
C VAL A 72 -38.02 18.98 -3.16
N ASN A 73 -37.84 18.58 -1.90
CA ASN A 73 -38.92 18.07 -1.06
C ASN A 73 -40.02 19.10 -0.75
N GLU A 74 -39.80 20.41 -1.03
CA GLU A 74 -40.78 21.48 -0.84
C GLU A 74 -41.62 21.75 -2.12
N HIS A 75 -41.28 21.18 -3.27
CA HIS A 75 -41.92 21.41 -4.54
C HIS A 75 -42.54 20.12 -5.10
N HIS A 76 -43.68 20.22 -5.73
CA HIS A 76 -44.32 19.12 -6.47
C HIS A 76 -43.67 18.97 -7.84
N VAL A 77 -43.50 17.72 -8.31
CA VAL A 77 -43.13 17.46 -9.71
C VAL A 77 -44.18 18.10 -10.60
N PRO A 78 -43.83 18.94 -11.58
CA PRO A 78 -44.81 19.57 -12.48
C PRO A 78 -45.62 18.49 -13.21
N GLU A 79 -46.91 18.72 -13.39
CA GLU A 79 -47.78 17.80 -14.13
C GLU A 79 -47.25 17.61 -15.55
N GLY A 80 -47.05 16.35 -15.94
CA GLY A 80 -46.53 15.99 -17.28
C GLY A 80 -45.01 15.79 -17.37
N THR A 81 -44.24 15.98 -16.26
CA THR A 81 -42.79 15.72 -16.21
C THR A 81 -42.53 14.39 -15.52
N GLU A 82 -41.68 13.53 -16.08
CA GLU A 82 -41.26 12.31 -15.39
C GLU A 82 -40.38 12.63 -14.17
N PRO A 83 -40.62 11.98 -13.01
CA PRO A 83 -39.84 12.20 -11.79
C PRO A 83 -38.32 12.05 -12.01
N PHE A 84 -37.89 11.11 -12.83
CA PHE A 84 -36.49 10.89 -13.14
C PHE A 84 -35.87 12.07 -13.88
N ASP A 85 -36.54 12.60 -14.91
CA ASP A 85 -36.03 13.72 -15.70
C ASP A 85 -36.04 15.00 -14.89
N TYR A 86 -37.05 15.21 -14.05
CA TYR A 86 -37.10 16.32 -13.12
C TYR A 86 -35.95 16.26 -12.10
N LEU A 87 -35.65 15.09 -11.54
CA LEU A 87 -34.51 14.89 -10.63
C LEU A 87 -33.21 15.19 -11.34
N LYS A 88 -33.03 14.71 -12.57
CA LYS A 88 -31.83 14.95 -13.39
C LYS A 88 -31.63 16.44 -13.67
N ASP A 89 -32.68 17.17 -14.05
CA ASP A 89 -32.61 18.59 -14.35
C ASP A 89 -32.29 19.45 -13.12
N GLN A 90 -32.80 19.07 -11.94
CA GLN A 90 -32.48 19.75 -10.68
C GLN A 90 -31.03 19.55 -10.24
N ILE A 91 -30.44 18.38 -10.52
CA ILE A 91 -29.07 18.05 -10.18
C ILE A 91 -28.08 18.63 -11.19
N LEU A 92 -28.50 18.90 -12.45
CA LEU A 92 -27.66 19.55 -13.47
C LEU A 92 -27.04 20.88 -13.03
N ILE A 93 -27.57 21.52 -11.99
CA ILE A 93 -26.96 22.69 -11.32
C ILE A 93 -25.62 22.30 -10.64
N ALA A 94 -25.39 21.05 -10.35
CA ALA A 94 -24.24 20.55 -9.58
C ALA A 94 -22.98 20.22 -10.42
N GLY A 95 -23.01 20.38 -11.77
CA GLY A 95 -21.85 20.12 -12.60
C GLY A 95 -22.12 19.14 -13.76
N ASN A 96 -21.08 18.47 -14.25
CA ASN A 96 -21.22 17.50 -15.33
C ASN A 96 -21.97 16.26 -14.84
N SER A 97 -23.07 15.92 -15.47
CA SER A 97 -23.94 14.79 -15.11
C SER A 97 -24.56 14.15 -16.33
N GLY A 98 -25.00 12.91 -16.19
CA GLY A 98 -25.63 12.17 -17.28
C GLY A 98 -26.47 11.01 -16.75
N SER A 99 -27.01 10.21 -17.67
CA SER A 99 -27.73 8.98 -17.36
C SER A 99 -26.90 7.75 -17.71
N VAL A 100 -27.08 6.68 -16.96
CA VAL A 100 -26.42 5.38 -17.16
C VAL A 100 -27.48 4.28 -17.01
N ASP A 101 -27.44 3.29 -17.89
CA ASP A 101 -28.36 2.14 -17.93
C ASP A 101 -27.62 0.79 -17.87
N GLU A 102 -26.32 0.79 -18.14
CA GLU A 102 -25.47 -0.39 -18.03
C GLU A 102 -24.76 -0.43 -16.66
N MET A 103 -24.70 -1.60 -16.05
CA MET A 103 -24.10 -1.78 -14.72
C MET A 103 -22.57 -1.56 -14.76
N ASP A 104 -21.89 -2.00 -15.81
CA ASP A 104 -20.44 -1.78 -15.97
C ASP A 104 -20.10 -0.30 -16.12
N ALA A 105 -20.91 0.46 -16.86
CA ALA A 105 -20.77 1.91 -16.99
C ALA A 105 -20.99 2.61 -15.63
N LEU A 106 -21.96 2.13 -14.86
CA LEU A 106 -22.22 2.61 -13.49
C LEU A 106 -21.00 2.38 -12.58
N PHE A 107 -20.45 1.17 -12.58
CA PHE A 107 -19.25 0.86 -11.78
C PHE A 107 -18.05 1.72 -12.20
N ASN A 108 -17.84 1.91 -13.51
CA ASN A 108 -16.77 2.77 -14.00
C ASN A 108 -16.92 4.22 -13.53
N GLN A 109 -18.14 4.74 -13.48
CA GLN A 109 -18.39 6.09 -12.95
C GLN A 109 -18.08 6.18 -11.46
N MET A 110 -18.54 5.21 -10.65
CA MET A 110 -18.24 5.16 -9.22
C MET A 110 -16.73 5.07 -8.96
N LEU A 111 -16.03 4.18 -9.66
CA LEU A 111 -14.58 3.96 -9.52
C LEU A 111 -13.75 5.15 -10.03
N SER A 112 -14.36 6.03 -10.82
CA SER A 112 -13.74 7.28 -11.27
C SER A 112 -14.00 8.48 -10.36
N GLY A 113 -14.73 8.27 -9.23
CA GLY A 113 -15.07 9.33 -8.27
C GLY A 113 -16.40 10.01 -8.57
N GLY A 114 -17.27 9.38 -9.35
CA GLY A 114 -18.63 9.83 -9.59
C GLY A 114 -19.59 9.40 -8.47
N ILE A 115 -20.67 10.19 -8.33
CA ILE A 115 -21.81 9.86 -7.48
C ILE A 115 -22.89 9.30 -8.36
N ILE A 116 -23.51 8.17 -7.97
CA ILE A 116 -24.63 7.57 -8.68
C ILE A 116 -25.90 7.74 -7.85
N ILE A 117 -26.99 8.08 -8.51
CA ILE A 117 -28.34 8.13 -7.92
C ILE A 117 -29.22 7.18 -8.71
N LEU A 118 -29.82 6.22 -8.02
CA LEU A 118 -30.84 5.33 -8.55
C LEU A 118 -32.20 5.66 -7.94
N LEU A 119 -33.24 5.65 -8.77
CA LEU A 119 -34.62 5.89 -8.36
C LEU A 119 -35.43 4.62 -8.62
N ASP A 120 -36.23 4.21 -7.65
CA ASP A 120 -37.10 3.02 -7.78
C ASP A 120 -38.11 3.19 -8.92
N GLY A 121 -38.33 2.12 -9.67
CA GLY A 121 -39.20 2.14 -10.87
C GLY A 121 -38.50 2.49 -12.18
N TYR A 122 -37.24 2.89 -12.17
CA TYR A 122 -36.47 3.28 -13.37
C TYR A 122 -35.29 2.36 -13.62
N ALA A 123 -35.18 1.85 -14.86
CA ALA A 123 -34.04 1.01 -15.29
C ALA A 123 -32.87 1.88 -15.80
N LYS A 124 -32.62 2.99 -15.18
CA LYS A 124 -31.53 3.93 -15.48
C LYS A 124 -31.14 4.69 -14.22
N GLY A 125 -29.87 5.07 -14.12
CA GLY A 125 -29.32 5.88 -13.03
C GLY A 125 -28.85 7.23 -13.51
N ILE A 126 -28.67 8.17 -12.58
CA ILE A 126 -28.02 9.46 -12.80
C ILE A 126 -26.62 9.38 -12.24
N TRP A 127 -25.62 9.73 -13.03
CA TRP A 127 -24.26 9.92 -12.57
C TRP A 127 -23.90 11.41 -12.50
N ILE A 128 -23.11 11.79 -11.52
CA ILE A 128 -22.63 13.15 -11.29
C ILE A 128 -21.13 13.07 -11.14
N ASP A 129 -20.40 13.88 -11.91
CA ASP A 129 -18.95 14.02 -11.75
C ASP A 129 -18.69 14.82 -10.46
N ALA A 130 -18.11 14.15 -9.50
CA ALA A 130 -17.82 14.70 -8.18
C ALA A 130 -16.40 14.38 -7.73
N VAL A 131 -15.51 14.14 -8.71
CA VAL A 131 -14.11 13.82 -8.43
C VAL A 131 -13.49 14.87 -7.52
N GLY A 132 -12.94 14.42 -6.40
CA GLY A 132 -12.28 15.32 -5.46
C GLY A 132 -11.55 14.54 -4.39
N TRP A 133 -10.25 14.43 -4.58
CA TRP A 133 -9.34 13.89 -3.57
C TRP A 133 -8.43 15.00 -3.05
N GLU A 134 -7.99 14.85 -1.82
CA GLU A 134 -7.03 15.77 -1.22
C GLU A 134 -5.61 15.45 -1.69
N ASP A 135 -5.12 16.17 -2.70
CA ASP A 135 -3.75 16.00 -3.20
C ASP A 135 -2.68 16.71 -2.32
N ARG A 136 -3.10 17.57 -1.39
CA ARG A 136 -2.20 18.49 -0.68
C ARG A 136 -1.25 17.84 0.31
N ASN A 137 -1.50 16.61 0.74
CA ASN A 137 -0.71 15.90 1.76
C ASN A 137 0.07 14.70 1.23
N VAL A 138 0.01 14.42 -0.07
CA VAL A 138 0.75 13.31 -0.67
C VAL A 138 2.19 13.75 -0.90
N SER A 139 3.13 13.19 -0.13
CA SER A 139 4.56 13.46 -0.23
C SER A 139 5.29 12.35 -1.00
N GLU A 140 6.53 12.65 -1.39
CA GLU A 140 7.39 11.62 -1.98
C GLU A 140 7.78 10.55 -0.95
N PRO A 141 7.87 9.27 -1.36
CA PRO A 141 8.35 8.20 -0.51
C PRO A 141 9.78 8.50 -0.02
N LEU A 142 10.00 8.37 1.28
CA LEU A 142 11.29 8.71 1.89
C LEU A 142 12.25 7.53 1.96
N SER A 143 11.71 6.31 2.13
CA SER A 143 12.51 5.08 2.27
C SER A 143 12.70 4.33 0.95
N GLN A 144 11.78 4.50 -0.01
CA GLN A 144 11.75 3.78 -1.29
C GLN A 144 11.77 4.74 -2.48
N THR A 145 12.85 5.54 -2.59
CA THR A 145 13.03 6.47 -3.69
C THR A 145 13.30 5.76 -5.01
N VAL A 146 12.78 6.29 -6.12
CA VAL A 146 13.02 5.80 -7.48
C VAL A 146 13.44 6.96 -8.39
N VAL A 147 14.29 6.68 -9.36
CA VAL A 147 14.68 7.66 -10.37
C VAL A 147 13.57 7.85 -11.41
N ARG A 148 12.86 6.78 -11.74
CA ARG A 148 11.76 6.80 -12.70
C ARG A 148 10.56 6.04 -12.13
N GLY A 149 9.41 6.71 -12.08
CA GLY A 149 8.16 6.11 -11.59
C GLY A 149 7.25 7.14 -10.93
N SER A 150 6.22 6.65 -10.26
CA SER A 150 5.35 7.49 -9.43
C SER A 150 6.15 8.01 -8.23
N MET A 151 6.00 9.28 -7.92
CA MET A 151 6.59 9.91 -6.73
C MET A 151 5.55 10.10 -5.61
N GLU A 152 4.35 9.54 -5.76
CA GLU A 152 3.34 9.53 -4.71
C GLU A 152 3.69 8.51 -3.65
N GLY A 153 3.73 8.92 -2.39
CA GLY A 153 3.82 8.06 -1.20
C GLY A 153 2.48 8.00 -0.46
N PHE A 154 2.32 7.01 0.41
CA PHE A 154 1.22 6.98 1.35
C PHE A 154 1.37 8.05 2.43
N THR A 155 0.28 8.37 3.09
CA THR A 155 0.18 9.32 4.19
C THR A 155 -0.20 8.60 5.48
N GLU A 156 -0.28 9.33 6.58
CA GLU A 156 -0.78 8.80 7.85
C GLU A 156 -2.30 8.57 7.87
N ASN A 157 -3.02 9.11 6.88
CA ASN A 157 -4.49 9.02 6.85
C ASN A 157 -4.95 7.79 6.05
N LEU A 158 -5.63 6.87 6.73
CA LEU A 158 -6.13 5.62 6.14
C LEU A 158 -7.04 5.86 4.92
N ARG A 159 -7.94 6.85 4.99
CA ARG A 159 -8.87 7.17 3.91
C ARG A 159 -8.15 7.64 2.65
N THR A 160 -7.14 8.48 2.80
CA THR A 160 -6.30 8.92 1.68
C THR A 160 -5.56 7.74 1.06
N ASN A 161 -5.02 6.85 1.88
CA ASN A 161 -4.26 5.70 1.44
C ASN A 161 -5.11 4.69 0.65
N THR A 162 -6.32 4.40 1.13
CA THR A 162 -7.26 3.52 0.39
C THR A 162 -7.69 4.14 -0.94
N ALA A 163 -7.92 5.46 -0.97
CA ALA A 163 -8.24 6.18 -2.19
C ALA A 163 -7.09 6.14 -3.22
N LEU A 164 -5.82 6.27 -2.78
CA LEU A 164 -4.65 6.14 -3.65
C LEU A 164 -4.55 4.77 -4.33
N ILE A 165 -4.93 3.69 -3.63
CA ILE A 165 -5.00 2.34 -4.20
C ILE A 165 -6.18 2.23 -5.18
N ARG A 166 -7.37 2.70 -4.80
CA ARG A 166 -8.57 2.72 -5.66
C ARG A 166 -8.36 3.48 -6.98
N ARG A 167 -7.62 4.58 -6.96
CA ARG A 167 -7.27 5.35 -8.16
C ARG A 167 -6.45 4.55 -9.16
N ARG A 168 -5.61 3.61 -8.68
CA ARG A 168 -4.76 2.75 -9.52
C ARG A 168 -5.46 1.48 -9.98
N ILE A 169 -6.27 0.89 -9.11
CA ILE A 169 -7.02 -0.34 -9.40
C ILE A 169 -8.51 0.02 -9.44
N ARG A 170 -9.01 0.31 -10.65
CA ARG A 170 -10.42 0.64 -10.89
C ARG A 170 -11.21 -0.63 -11.23
N ASP A 171 -11.34 -1.52 -10.25
CA ASP A 171 -12.04 -2.79 -10.40
C ASP A 171 -12.97 -3.00 -9.18
N PRO A 172 -14.25 -3.35 -9.36
CA PRO A 172 -15.17 -3.61 -8.27
C PRO A 172 -14.73 -4.82 -7.41
N ARG A 173 -13.91 -5.72 -7.98
CA ARG A 173 -13.33 -6.86 -7.24
C ARG A 173 -12.23 -6.48 -6.25
N LEU A 174 -11.77 -5.24 -6.23
CA LEU A 174 -10.91 -4.76 -5.16
C LEU A 174 -11.77 -4.57 -3.90
N TRP A 175 -11.73 -5.55 -3.00
CA TRP A 175 -12.51 -5.55 -1.76
C TRP A 175 -11.70 -4.96 -0.62
N MET A 176 -12.40 -4.32 0.31
CA MET A 176 -11.82 -3.73 1.50
C MET A 176 -12.64 -4.13 2.74
N GLU A 177 -11.96 -4.71 3.72
CA GLU A 177 -12.52 -5.03 5.04
C GLU A 177 -11.93 -4.07 6.07
N THR A 178 -12.78 -3.44 6.87
CA THR A 178 -12.34 -2.53 7.93
C THR A 178 -12.51 -3.18 9.29
N ARG A 179 -11.51 -3.01 10.16
CA ARG A 179 -11.51 -3.49 11.55
C ARG A 179 -10.96 -2.42 12.47
N GLN A 180 -11.32 -2.50 13.74
CA GLN A 180 -10.71 -1.71 14.80
C GLN A 180 -9.92 -2.65 15.71
N ILE A 181 -8.64 -2.36 15.91
CA ILE A 181 -7.74 -3.17 16.72
C ILE A 181 -7.11 -2.27 17.80
N GLY A 182 -6.87 -2.86 18.99
CA GLY A 182 -6.40 -2.18 20.19
C GLY A 182 -7.55 -1.83 21.14
N GLN A 183 -7.43 -2.29 22.39
CA GLN A 183 -8.47 -2.11 23.42
C GLN A 183 -8.67 -0.63 23.80
N VAL A 184 -7.61 0.17 23.74
CA VAL A 184 -7.62 1.59 24.12
C VAL A 184 -7.58 2.51 22.91
N THR A 185 -6.75 2.19 21.91
CA THR A 185 -6.56 3.07 20.74
C THR A 185 -7.68 2.94 19.69
N HIS A 186 -8.35 1.77 19.60
CA HIS A 186 -9.36 1.49 18.57
C HIS A 186 -8.90 1.90 17.17
N THR A 187 -7.65 1.56 16.83
CA THR A 187 -7.02 1.96 15.57
C THR A 187 -7.71 1.31 14.39
N ASN A 188 -8.07 2.10 13.38
CA ASN A 188 -8.69 1.59 12.17
C ASN A 188 -7.65 0.88 11.31
N VAL A 189 -7.97 -0.33 10.89
CA VAL A 189 -7.16 -1.17 10.02
C VAL A 189 -7.99 -1.59 8.83
N ALA A 190 -7.49 -1.37 7.62
CA ALA A 190 -8.13 -1.81 6.38
C ALA A 190 -7.34 -2.94 5.74
N VAL A 191 -8.00 -4.02 5.41
CA VAL A 191 -7.46 -5.16 4.65
C VAL A 191 -7.99 -5.07 3.23
N MET A 192 -7.11 -4.94 2.24
CA MET A 192 -7.48 -4.84 0.83
C MET A 192 -6.92 -6.01 0.03
N TYR A 193 -7.74 -6.56 -0.86
CA TYR A 193 -7.35 -7.65 -1.76
C TYR A 193 -8.24 -7.68 -3.01
N VAL A 194 -7.76 -8.30 -4.09
CA VAL A 194 -8.54 -8.48 -5.32
C VAL A 194 -9.23 -9.84 -5.29
N LYS A 195 -10.56 -9.84 -5.20
CA LYS A 195 -11.37 -11.07 -5.19
C LYS A 195 -11.17 -11.89 -6.45
N GLY A 196 -10.89 -13.18 -6.27
CA GLY A 196 -10.64 -14.11 -7.38
C GLY A 196 -9.20 -14.11 -7.90
N ILE A 197 -8.32 -13.22 -7.38
CA ILE A 197 -6.88 -13.27 -7.60
C ILE A 197 -6.17 -13.67 -6.31
N ALA A 198 -6.52 -13.05 -5.19
CA ALA A 198 -5.98 -13.41 -3.88
C ALA A 198 -6.48 -14.79 -3.44
N ASP A 199 -5.61 -15.55 -2.75
CA ASP A 199 -5.93 -16.86 -2.22
C ASP A 199 -6.87 -16.76 -1.01
N GLU A 200 -7.99 -17.46 -1.05
CA GLU A 200 -9.00 -17.44 0.01
C GLU A 200 -8.47 -18.03 1.33
N GLY A 201 -7.55 -19.00 1.25
CA GLY A 201 -6.93 -19.59 2.44
C GLY A 201 -6.08 -18.59 3.18
N VAL A 202 -5.30 -17.76 2.45
CA VAL A 202 -4.47 -16.70 3.03
C VAL A 202 -5.35 -15.59 3.63
N ILE A 203 -6.45 -15.23 2.96
CA ILE A 203 -7.40 -14.24 3.47
C ILE A 203 -8.01 -14.73 4.79
N GLN A 204 -8.44 -15.99 4.84
CA GLN A 204 -9.04 -16.56 6.04
C GLN A 204 -8.05 -16.66 7.20
N GLU A 205 -6.82 -17.11 6.93
CA GLU A 205 -5.75 -17.16 7.93
C GLU A 205 -5.44 -15.77 8.49
N LEU A 206 -5.36 -14.75 7.61
CA LEU A 206 -5.15 -13.38 8.05
C LEU A 206 -6.27 -12.90 8.98
N ARG A 207 -7.55 -13.16 8.62
CA ARG A 207 -8.68 -12.79 9.46
C ARG A 207 -8.57 -13.41 10.85
N GLU A 208 -8.22 -14.69 10.93
CA GLU A 208 -8.07 -15.42 12.18
C GLU A 208 -6.90 -14.88 13.02
N ARG A 209 -5.79 -14.49 12.39
CA ARG A 209 -4.66 -13.87 13.10
C ARG A 209 -5.02 -12.48 13.63
N LEU A 210 -5.64 -11.64 12.80
CA LEU A 210 -6.08 -10.31 13.22
C LEU A 210 -7.13 -10.36 14.35
N ASP A 211 -8.01 -11.36 14.35
CA ASP A 211 -9.02 -11.55 15.39
C ASP A 211 -8.44 -12.04 16.72
N ARG A 212 -7.22 -12.60 16.73
CA ARG A 212 -6.50 -13.03 17.94
C ARG A 212 -5.71 -11.92 18.61
N ILE A 213 -5.49 -10.80 17.92
CA ILE A 213 -4.72 -9.68 18.47
C ILE A 213 -5.45 -9.09 19.67
N ASP A 214 -4.85 -9.19 20.85
CA ASP A 214 -5.38 -8.67 22.11
C ASP A 214 -4.32 -7.80 22.79
N ILE A 215 -4.21 -6.55 22.32
CA ILE A 215 -3.24 -5.56 22.85
C ILE A 215 -3.95 -4.24 23.14
N ASP A 216 -3.37 -3.44 24.01
CA ASP A 216 -3.93 -2.15 24.43
C ASP A 216 -4.02 -1.15 23.27
N GLY A 217 -3.01 -1.12 22.40
CA GLY A 217 -2.98 -0.13 21.33
C GLY A 217 -2.04 -0.46 20.20
N ILE A 218 -2.41 0.06 19.01
CA ILE A 218 -1.62 0.01 17.78
C ILE A 218 -1.30 1.45 17.39
N LEU A 219 0.00 1.79 17.37
CA LEU A 219 0.49 3.11 16.98
C LEU A 219 1.17 3.10 15.61
N GLU A 220 1.57 1.90 15.14
CA GLU A 220 2.28 1.70 13.88
C GLU A 220 2.04 0.28 13.35
N GLY A 221 2.29 0.05 12.04
CA GLY A 221 2.09 -1.25 11.40
C GLY A 221 2.91 -2.39 11.98
N GLY A 222 4.09 -2.09 12.53
CA GLY A 222 4.97 -3.07 13.15
C GLY A 222 4.37 -3.88 14.28
N TYR A 223 3.41 -3.31 15.03
CA TYR A 223 2.67 -4.06 16.06
C TYR A 223 1.83 -5.19 15.45
N ILE A 224 1.16 -4.90 14.33
CA ILE A 224 0.38 -5.92 13.62
C ILE A 224 1.32 -6.94 12.96
N GLU A 225 2.42 -6.47 12.35
CA GLU A 225 3.42 -7.33 11.71
C GLU A 225 3.94 -8.38 12.69
N GLU A 226 4.28 -8.00 13.93
CA GLU A 226 4.79 -8.90 14.96
C GLU A 226 3.75 -9.97 15.37
N GLU A 227 2.47 -9.59 15.45
CA GLU A 227 1.39 -10.50 15.86
C GLU A 227 0.92 -11.47 14.76
N ILE A 228 1.09 -11.09 13.48
CA ILE A 228 0.61 -11.91 12.37
C ILE A 228 1.72 -12.67 11.63
N GLN A 229 3.00 -12.46 11.95
CA GLN A 229 4.11 -13.13 11.29
C GLN A 229 4.06 -14.66 11.47
N ASP A 230 4.62 -15.40 10.49
CA ASP A 230 4.62 -16.86 10.52
C ASP A 230 5.59 -17.44 11.55
N GLU A 231 6.72 -16.76 11.78
CA GLU A 231 7.80 -17.24 12.64
C GLU A 231 8.41 -16.07 13.42
N THR A 232 8.43 -16.17 14.73
CA THR A 232 8.95 -15.09 15.62
C THR A 232 10.47 -15.01 15.59
N TYR A 233 11.17 -16.15 15.44
CA TYR A 233 12.64 -16.21 15.43
C TYR A 233 13.17 -16.47 14.03
N THR A 234 12.98 -15.53 13.12
CA THR A 234 13.54 -15.59 11.77
C THR A 234 14.50 -14.43 11.52
N LEU A 235 15.57 -14.69 10.76
CA LEU A 235 16.50 -13.66 10.29
C LEU A 235 15.93 -12.83 9.13
N PHE A 236 14.91 -13.33 8.48
CA PHE A 236 14.30 -12.69 7.30
C PHE A 236 12.84 -12.35 7.59
N PRO A 237 12.40 -11.11 7.29
CA PRO A 237 11.01 -10.74 7.46
C PRO A 237 10.10 -11.61 6.59
N THR A 238 8.95 -11.99 7.14
CA THR A 238 7.92 -12.78 6.44
C THR A 238 6.82 -11.90 5.85
N ILE A 239 6.84 -10.62 6.18
CA ILE A 239 5.91 -9.59 5.72
C ILE A 239 6.72 -8.50 5.02
N TYR A 240 6.24 -8.03 3.89
CA TYR A 240 6.84 -6.91 3.17
C TYR A 240 6.09 -5.63 3.48
N ASN A 241 6.79 -4.52 3.68
CA ASN A 241 6.18 -3.22 3.86
C ASN A 241 6.56 -2.25 2.74
N SER A 242 5.66 -1.32 2.42
CA SER A 242 5.92 -0.30 1.42
C SER A 242 5.15 0.98 1.71
N GLU A 243 5.78 2.12 1.49
CA GLU A 243 5.16 3.44 1.49
C GLU A 243 4.71 3.89 0.08
N ARG A 244 4.79 2.98 -0.91
CA ARG A 244 4.52 3.29 -2.33
C ARG A 244 3.19 2.69 -2.81
N PRO A 245 2.21 3.53 -3.19
CA PRO A 245 0.92 3.06 -3.70
C PRO A 245 1.02 2.25 -5.00
N ASP A 246 2.02 2.51 -5.86
CA ASP A 246 2.25 1.76 -7.10
C ASP A 246 2.76 0.32 -6.81
N SER A 247 3.67 0.17 -5.84
CA SER A 247 4.17 -1.15 -5.41
C SER A 247 3.07 -1.98 -4.76
N VAL A 248 2.22 -1.35 -3.92
CA VAL A 248 1.09 -2.01 -3.29
C VAL A 248 0.05 -2.44 -4.32
N ALA A 249 -0.29 -1.55 -5.28
CA ALA A 249 -1.22 -1.90 -6.36
C ALA A 249 -0.70 -3.06 -7.22
N ALA A 250 0.59 -3.08 -7.57
CA ALA A 250 1.19 -4.20 -8.29
C ALA A 250 1.09 -5.51 -7.49
N SER A 251 1.36 -5.46 -6.19
CA SER A 251 1.27 -6.62 -5.29
C SER A 251 -0.16 -7.18 -5.18
N LEU A 252 -1.16 -6.31 -5.10
CA LEU A 252 -2.57 -6.69 -5.10
C LEU A 252 -2.98 -7.40 -6.40
N LEU A 253 -2.49 -6.93 -7.55
CA LEU A 253 -2.72 -7.57 -8.86
C LEU A 253 -2.01 -8.92 -8.98
N GLU A 254 -0.96 -9.17 -8.21
CA GLU A 254 -0.28 -10.47 -8.10
C GLU A 254 -0.95 -11.43 -7.09
N GLY A 255 -2.05 -11.02 -6.45
CA GLY A 255 -2.81 -11.83 -5.51
C GLY A 255 -2.40 -11.72 -4.06
N ARG A 256 -1.58 -10.73 -3.71
CA ARG A 256 -1.26 -10.43 -2.31
C ARG A 256 -2.36 -9.63 -1.64
N ILE A 257 -2.28 -9.57 -0.33
CA ILE A 257 -3.19 -8.83 0.53
C ILE A 257 -2.42 -7.65 1.11
N ALA A 258 -3.04 -6.48 1.10
CA ALA A 258 -2.51 -5.27 1.70
C ALA A 258 -3.24 -4.96 3.01
N ILE A 259 -2.47 -4.66 4.07
CA ILE A 259 -2.98 -4.24 5.36
C ILE A 259 -2.53 -2.80 5.57
N LEU A 260 -3.49 -1.90 5.66
CA LEU A 260 -3.28 -0.48 5.90
C LEU A 260 -3.69 -0.15 7.34
N VAL A 261 -2.84 0.57 8.03
CA VAL A 261 -3.07 0.96 9.43
C VAL A 261 -3.18 2.48 9.49
N ASP A 262 -4.18 2.97 10.20
CA ASP A 262 -4.34 4.41 10.40
C ASP A 262 -3.19 4.96 11.27
N GLY A 263 -2.63 6.10 10.87
CA GLY A 263 -1.51 6.74 11.57
C GLY A 263 -0.12 6.40 11.00
N THR A 264 -0.01 5.53 9.99
CA THR A 264 1.27 5.18 9.36
C THR A 264 1.20 5.18 7.83
N PRO A 265 2.26 5.65 7.13
CA PRO A 265 2.35 5.56 5.68
C PRO A 265 2.82 4.19 5.18
N PHE A 266 3.17 3.26 6.08
CA PHE A 266 3.64 1.93 5.70
C PHE A 266 2.49 0.93 5.60
N VAL A 267 2.34 0.36 4.42
CA VAL A 267 1.34 -0.68 4.11
C VAL A 267 2.03 -2.04 4.15
N LEU A 268 1.49 -2.97 4.93
CA LEU A 268 2.00 -4.33 5.01
C LEU A 268 1.42 -5.18 3.86
N LEU A 269 2.25 -6.03 3.28
CA LEU A 269 1.90 -6.89 2.15
C LEU A 269 2.21 -8.35 2.48
N ILE A 270 1.22 -9.20 2.37
CA ILE A 270 1.31 -10.64 2.65
C ILE A 270 0.72 -11.47 1.50
N PRO A 271 1.22 -12.69 1.29
CA PRO A 271 2.48 -13.22 1.80
C PRO A 271 3.69 -12.55 1.15
N ALA A 272 4.82 -12.50 1.84
CA ALA A 272 6.08 -12.02 1.28
C ALA A 272 7.05 -13.17 0.98
N LEU A 273 7.75 -13.06 -0.14
CA LEU A 273 8.83 -13.98 -0.52
C LEU A 273 10.16 -13.28 -0.39
N PHE A 274 11.20 -14.00 0.04
CA PHE A 274 12.56 -13.46 0.17
C PHE A 274 13.06 -12.72 -1.07
N VAL A 275 12.75 -13.23 -2.27
CA VAL A 275 13.14 -12.61 -3.53
C VAL A 275 12.58 -11.19 -3.72
N GLN A 276 11.47 -10.86 -3.07
CA GLN A 276 10.81 -9.56 -3.22
C GLN A 276 11.59 -8.41 -2.59
N PHE A 277 12.37 -8.70 -1.55
CA PHE A 277 13.24 -7.71 -0.91
C PHE A 277 14.39 -7.25 -1.82
N PHE A 278 14.64 -7.95 -2.93
CA PHE A 278 15.61 -7.56 -3.97
C PHE A 278 14.95 -6.88 -5.18
N GLN A 279 13.62 -6.73 -5.19
CA GLN A 279 12.89 -6.10 -6.26
C GLN A 279 12.60 -4.64 -5.91
N SER A 280 12.68 -3.77 -6.92
CA SER A 280 12.26 -2.37 -6.83
C SER A 280 11.11 -2.14 -7.83
N ALA A 281 10.20 -1.22 -7.50
CA ALA A 281 9.17 -0.79 -8.44
C ALA A 281 9.76 -0.32 -9.79
N GLU A 282 10.94 0.31 -9.76
CA GLU A 282 11.65 0.79 -10.92
C GLU A 282 12.02 -0.32 -11.92
N ASP A 283 12.20 -1.56 -11.46
CA ASP A 283 12.50 -2.71 -12.33
C ASP A 283 11.40 -2.99 -13.35
N TYR A 284 10.17 -2.56 -13.06
CA TYR A 284 9.01 -2.71 -13.94
C TYR A 284 8.78 -1.50 -14.86
N TYR A 285 9.48 -0.38 -14.61
CA TYR A 285 9.35 0.87 -15.38
C TYR A 285 10.46 1.07 -16.40
N GLN A 286 11.49 0.23 -16.34
CA GLN A 286 12.63 0.21 -17.26
C GLN A 286 12.52 -0.94 -18.26
N ARG A 287 13.46 -0.97 -19.23
CA ARG A 287 13.55 -2.08 -20.18
C ARG A 287 13.93 -3.37 -19.47
N ALA A 288 13.33 -4.48 -19.88
CA ALA A 288 13.49 -5.78 -19.24
C ALA A 288 14.97 -6.28 -19.20
N ASP A 289 15.76 -5.98 -20.22
CA ASP A 289 17.19 -6.31 -20.29
C ASP A 289 17.99 -5.61 -19.17
N ILE A 290 17.79 -4.31 -19.01
CA ILE A 290 18.44 -3.50 -17.95
C ILE A 290 17.97 -3.95 -16.57
N SER A 291 16.66 -4.09 -16.40
CA SER A 291 16.07 -4.52 -15.11
C SER A 291 16.56 -5.90 -14.67
N THR A 292 16.69 -6.83 -15.62
CA THR A 292 17.23 -8.17 -15.33
C THR A 292 18.69 -8.09 -14.87
N LEU A 293 19.51 -7.28 -15.56
CA LEU A 293 20.90 -7.08 -15.16
C LEU A 293 21.02 -6.47 -13.76
N LEU A 294 20.20 -5.44 -13.46
CA LEU A 294 20.20 -4.80 -12.15
C LEU A 294 19.73 -5.74 -11.02
N ARG A 295 18.73 -6.58 -11.28
CA ARG A 295 18.31 -7.62 -10.33
C ARG A 295 19.42 -8.63 -10.05
N MET A 296 20.07 -9.13 -11.10
CA MET A 296 21.22 -10.04 -10.94
C MET A 296 22.34 -9.36 -10.13
N LEU A 297 22.64 -8.09 -10.42
CA LEU A 297 23.65 -7.34 -9.68
C LEU A 297 23.30 -7.23 -8.18
N ARG A 298 22.02 -6.97 -7.83
CA ARG A 298 21.58 -6.90 -6.41
C ARG A 298 21.76 -8.24 -5.70
N PHE A 299 21.41 -9.37 -6.36
CA PHE A 299 21.65 -10.69 -5.80
C PHE A 299 23.14 -10.97 -5.61
N PHE A 300 23.98 -10.69 -6.62
CA PHE A 300 25.42 -10.85 -6.48
C PHE A 300 25.99 -9.97 -5.38
N SER A 301 25.57 -8.71 -5.29
CA SER A 301 26.01 -7.79 -4.24
C SER A 301 25.68 -8.30 -2.85
N PHE A 302 24.49 -8.88 -2.65
CA PHE A 302 24.08 -9.50 -1.39
C PHE A 302 25.03 -10.68 -1.03
N PHE A 303 25.26 -11.60 -1.95
CA PHE A 303 26.16 -12.72 -1.70
C PHE A 303 27.60 -12.27 -1.48
N ILE A 304 28.09 -11.31 -2.23
CA ILE A 304 29.42 -10.73 -2.03
C ILE A 304 29.51 -10.10 -0.64
N ALA A 305 28.56 -9.24 -0.25
CA ALA A 305 28.56 -8.61 1.06
C ALA A 305 28.55 -9.62 2.21
N MET A 306 27.83 -10.73 2.07
CA MET A 306 27.74 -11.78 3.08
C MET A 306 29.02 -12.65 3.12
N LEU A 307 29.59 -12.99 1.96
CA LEU A 307 30.66 -13.96 1.87
C LEU A 307 32.06 -13.35 1.86
N ALA A 308 32.23 -12.11 1.38
CA ALA A 308 33.56 -11.50 1.21
C ALA A 308 34.37 -11.43 2.51
N PRO A 309 33.81 -11.01 3.67
CA PRO A 309 34.55 -11.01 4.93
C PRO A 309 34.98 -12.43 5.35
N ALA A 310 34.10 -13.42 5.18
CA ALA A 310 34.39 -14.80 5.51
C ALA A 310 35.48 -15.40 4.61
N VAL A 311 35.39 -15.12 3.30
CA VAL A 311 36.41 -15.57 2.32
C VAL A 311 37.76 -14.89 2.60
N TYR A 312 37.77 -13.59 2.91
CA TYR A 312 38.97 -12.87 3.29
C TYR A 312 39.67 -13.54 4.51
N ILE A 313 38.91 -13.81 5.57
CA ILE A 313 39.44 -14.45 6.77
C ILE A 313 39.96 -15.86 6.45
N ALA A 314 39.19 -16.66 5.68
CA ALA A 314 39.58 -18.02 5.31
C ALA A 314 40.86 -18.06 4.51
N VAL A 315 41.00 -17.21 3.51
CA VAL A 315 42.15 -17.18 2.61
C VAL A 315 43.40 -16.63 3.31
N THR A 316 43.26 -15.56 4.13
CA THR A 316 44.39 -14.93 4.82
C THR A 316 44.89 -15.75 6.00
N THR A 317 44.02 -16.55 6.65
CA THR A 317 44.33 -17.25 7.90
C THR A 317 44.62 -18.74 7.66
N TYR A 318 43.79 -19.42 6.85
CA TYR A 318 43.83 -20.89 6.71
C TYR A 318 44.30 -21.39 5.36
N HIS A 319 44.12 -20.63 4.29
CA HIS A 319 44.41 -21.04 2.93
C HIS A 319 45.37 -20.09 2.22
N GLN A 320 46.44 -19.70 2.89
CA GLN A 320 47.46 -18.76 2.38
C GLN A 320 48.12 -19.21 1.08
N GLU A 321 48.17 -20.53 0.84
CA GLU A 321 48.70 -21.10 -0.40
C GLU A 321 47.92 -20.73 -1.66
N MET A 322 46.66 -20.30 -1.52
CA MET A 322 45.85 -19.84 -2.63
C MET A 322 46.18 -18.40 -3.08
N ILE A 323 46.94 -17.69 -2.27
CA ILE A 323 47.30 -16.29 -2.55
C ILE A 323 48.59 -16.24 -3.36
N PRO A 324 48.68 -15.47 -4.46
CA PRO A 324 49.97 -15.22 -5.13
C PRO A 324 51.02 -14.69 -4.16
N THR A 325 52.24 -15.21 -4.23
CA THR A 325 53.28 -14.93 -3.24
C THR A 325 53.53 -13.43 -3.00
N ASN A 326 53.50 -12.62 -4.06
CA ASN A 326 53.71 -11.16 -3.93
C ASN A 326 52.61 -10.49 -3.12
N LEU A 327 51.33 -10.94 -3.30
CA LEU A 327 50.20 -10.42 -2.53
C LEU A 327 50.25 -10.90 -1.08
N LEU A 328 50.63 -12.19 -0.87
CA LEU A 328 50.78 -12.76 0.47
C LEU A 328 51.82 -11.97 1.30
N VAL A 329 53.00 -11.69 0.72
CA VAL A 329 54.04 -10.91 1.39
C VAL A 329 53.55 -9.46 1.71
N SER A 330 52.81 -8.85 0.79
CA SER A 330 52.23 -7.53 1.02
C SER A 330 51.20 -7.52 2.16
N LEU A 331 50.30 -8.51 2.17
CA LEU A 331 49.31 -8.66 3.23
C LEU A 331 49.95 -8.98 4.59
N ALA A 332 50.98 -9.81 4.63
CA ALA A 332 51.74 -10.13 5.83
C ALA A 332 52.43 -8.89 6.40
N ALA A 333 53.07 -8.07 5.54
CA ALA A 333 53.71 -6.84 5.96
C ALA A 333 52.74 -5.80 6.54
N GLN A 334 51.54 -5.68 5.95
CA GLN A 334 50.50 -4.77 6.48
C GLN A 334 49.95 -5.22 7.83
N ARG A 335 49.97 -6.53 8.14
CA ARG A 335 49.47 -7.09 9.38
C ARG A 335 50.52 -7.24 10.48
N GLU A 336 51.79 -7.02 10.20
CA GLU A 336 52.85 -7.24 11.16
C GLU A 336 52.74 -6.34 12.41
N GLY A 337 52.11 -5.16 12.28
CA GLY A 337 51.87 -4.23 13.40
C GLY A 337 50.54 -4.44 14.15
N VAL A 338 49.67 -5.34 13.71
CA VAL A 338 48.32 -5.51 14.29
C VAL A 338 48.31 -6.61 15.34
N PRO A 339 47.88 -6.34 16.59
CA PRO A 339 47.95 -7.32 17.68
C PRO A 339 46.82 -8.38 17.63
N PHE A 340 45.84 -8.21 16.75
CA PHE A 340 44.67 -9.09 16.70
C PHE A 340 44.67 -10.09 15.55
N PRO A 341 44.09 -11.29 15.72
CA PRO A 341 43.80 -12.20 14.60
C PRO A 341 42.84 -11.56 13.60
N ALA A 342 42.90 -11.94 12.30
CA ALA A 342 42.04 -11.40 11.25
C ALA A 342 40.55 -11.44 11.54
N PHE A 343 40.09 -12.49 12.22
CA PHE A 343 38.69 -12.63 12.64
C PHE A 343 38.27 -11.53 13.65
N VAL A 344 39.10 -11.28 14.67
CA VAL A 344 38.81 -10.26 15.69
C VAL A 344 38.83 -8.86 15.07
N GLU A 345 39.81 -8.60 14.21
CA GLU A 345 39.96 -7.34 13.45
C GLU A 345 38.70 -7.07 12.61
N ALA A 346 38.24 -8.06 11.82
CA ALA A 346 37.03 -7.94 11.01
C ALA A 346 35.76 -7.73 11.87
N MET A 347 35.62 -8.45 12.98
CA MET A 347 34.51 -8.28 13.91
C MET A 347 34.47 -6.89 14.56
N LEU A 348 35.63 -6.37 14.97
CA LEU A 348 35.72 -5.02 15.52
C LEU A 348 35.28 -3.94 14.52
N MET A 349 35.72 -4.08 13.27
CA MET A 349 35.34 -3.16 12.21
C MET A 349 33.86 -3.25 11.87
N GLU A 350 33.28 -4.45 11.82
CA GLU A 350 31.84 -4.66 11.54
C GLU A 350 30.98 -4.05 12.66
N ILE A 351 31.34 -4.30 13.93
CA ILE A 351 30.63 -3.72 15.09
C ILE A 351 30.75 -2.17 15.06
N THR A 352 31.95 -1.65 14.77
CA THR A 352 32.17 -0.20 14.68
C THR A 352 31.33 0.42 13.55
N TYR A 353 31.31 -0.23 12.40
CA TYR A 353 30.47 0.22 11.28
C TYR A 353 28.98 0.21 11.64
N GLU A 354 28.50 -0.84 12.31
CA GLU A 354 27.09 -0.96 12.75
C GLU A 354 26.71 0.16 13.75
N ILE A 355 27.59 0.45 14.71
CA ILE A 355 27.39 1.57 15.66
C ILE A 355 27.30 2.91 14.92
N LEU A 356 28.17 3.14 13.94
CA LEU A 356 28.16 4.37 13.14
C LEU A 356 26.91 4.48 12.26
N ARG A 357 26.47 3.37 11.67
CA ARG A 357 25.26 3.29 10.89
C ARG A 357 24.03 3.62 11.73
N GLU A 358 23.91 3.00 12.90
CA GLU A 358 22.78 3.23 13.83
C GLU A 358 22.77 4.70 14.31
N ALA A 359 23.92 5.24 14.67
CA ALA A 359 24.02 6.66 15.02
C ALA A 359 23.62 7.58 13.85
N GLY A 360 24.04 7.24 12.62
CA GLY A 360 23.73 8.02 11.42
C GLY A 360 22.24 8.06 11.07
N VAL A 361 21.51 6.98 11.30
CA VAL A 361 20.06 6.89 11.06
C VAL A 361 19.26 7.79 12.02
N ARG A 362 19.72 7.96 13.26
CA ARG A 362 19.04 8.78 14.29
C ARG A 362 19.32 10.27 14.21
N ILE A 363 20.33 10.68 13.45
CA ILE A 363 20.66 12.10 13.24
C ILE A 363 19.77 12.67 12.13
N PRO A 364 19.35 13.97 12.19
CA PRO A 364 18.61 14.61 11.11
C PRO A 364 19.25 14.41 9.75
N LYS A 365 18.48 14.08 8.72
CA LYS A 365 18.94 13.64 7.37
C LYS A 365 19.97 14.58 6.75
N THR A 366 19.86 15.88 6.97
CA THR A 366 20.78 16.90 6.42
C THR A 366 22.20 16.78 6.96
N VAL A 367 22.37 16.28 8.16
CA VAL A 367 23.67 16.12 8.84
C VAL A 367 24.10 14.65 8.88
N GLY A 368 23.14 13.73 9.02
CA GLY A 368 23.39 12.30 9.20
C GLY A 368 24.19 11.66 8.07
N GLN A 369 23.89 11.98 6.81
CA GLN A 369 24.65 11.46 5.66
C GLN A 369 26.11 11.93 5.65
N ALA A 370 26.35 13.21 5.91
CA ALA A 370 27.70 13.76 5.96
C ALA A 370 28.50 13.17 7.13
N VAL A 371 27.90 13.08 8.31
CA VAL A 371 28.52 12.50 9.51
C VAL A 371 28.81 11.01 9.33
N SER A 372 27.92 10.25 8.70
CA SER A 372 28.14 8.83 8.43
C SER A 372 29.35 8.61 7.51
N ILE A 373 29.43 9.34 6.38
CA ILE A 373 30.52 9.19 5.41
C ILE A 373 31.85 9.64 6.02
N VAL A 374 31.90 10.85 6.60
CA VAL A 374 33.13 11.40 7.20
C VAL A 374 33.52 10.61 8.43
N GLY A 375 32.57 10.22 9.28
CA GLY A 375 32.81 9.41 10.48
C GLY A 375 33.44 8.06 10.14
N THR A 376 32.88 7.35 9.15
CA THR A 376 33.42 6.05 8.70
C THR A 376 34.86 6.20 8.16
N LEU A 377 35.10 7.22 7.34
CA LEU A 377 36.46 7.47 6.78
C LEU A 377 37.44 7.82 7.87
N VAL A 378 37.11 8.77 8.76
CA VAL A 378 38.03 9.28 9.81
C VAL A 378 38.30 8.17 10.86
N ILE A 379 37.27 7.43 11.27
CA ILE A 379 37.42 6.34 12.26
C ILE A 379 38.20 5.18 11.62
N GLY A 380 37.90 4.83 10.38
CA GLY A 380 38.64 3.80 9.65
C GLY A 380 40.15 4.16 9.55
N GLN A 381 40.46 5.39 9.15
CA GLN A 381 41.85 5.85 9.09
C GLN A 381 42.53 5.87 10.45
N ALA A 382 41.84 6.36 11.48
CA ALA A 382 42.38 6.38 12.85
C ALA A 382 42.66 4.98 13.40
N ALA A 383 41.80 4.00 13.07
CA ALA A 383 41.99 2.60 13.49
C ALA A 383 43.21 1.95 12.81
N VAL A 384 43.48 2.29 11.53
CA VAL A 384 44.68 1.85 10.82
C VAL A 384 45.91 2.55 11.38
N ASP A 385 45.88 3.87 11.58
CA ASP A 385 47.02 4.66 12.13
C ASP A 385 47.37 4.23 13.56
N ALA A 386 46.37 3.78 14.34
CA ALA A 386 46.58 3.25 15.68
C ALA A 386 47.08 1.78 15.69
N GLY A 387 47.13 1.11 14.53
CA GLY A 387 47.56 -0.28 14.41
C GLY A 387 46.53 -1.27 15.01
N VAL A 388 45.24 -0.87 15.11
CA VAL A 388 44.16 -1.74 15.60
C VAL A 388 43.70 -2.67 14.49
N VAL A 389 43.69 -2.20 13.26
CA VAL A 389 43.32 -2.96 12.07
C VAL A 389 44.38 -2.76 10.98
N SER A 390 44.48 -3.70 10.06
CA SER A 390 45.36 -3.61 8.90
C SER A 390 44.84 -2.61 7.86
N ALA A 391 45.75 -2.04 7.07
CA ALA A 391 45.43 -1.06 6.04
C ALA A 391 44.69 -1.65 4.84
#